data_c05d3b837018e47965e8d1b4390c42c8
#
_entry.id   c05d3b837018e47965e8d1b4390c42c8
#
_cell.length_a   1.000
_cell.length_b   1.000
_cell.length_c   1.000
_cell.angle_alpha   90.00
_cell.angle_beta   90.00
_cell.angle_gamma   90.00
#
_symmetry.space_group_name_H-M   'P 1'
#
loop_
_entity.id
_entity.type
_entity.pdbx_description
1 polymer ?
#
loop_
_entity_poly.entity_id
_entity_poly.type
_entity_poly.pdbx_seq_one_letter_code
_entity_poly.pdbx_strand_id
1 'polypeptide(L)'
;DCVLLESPRRTMLKLSNSVASVEQTLAQAATERQILTYLAPNLTHEQLQPVIEKTEIRAFKKGQELFSEGDAGDGLYLIQKGSVTVSRNVGGEELVLSYVAAGNYIGEMALIGDAPRNATIRAAVATDTIWLDGATFRSMLDEDPVLKQQFEERLMSRLVENEEMAAQPDAGNVVQFLVEQGIGEASDMLLIDEALCVGCDNCEKACAETHNGISRLHRDVGPTFGTMHVPTACRHCENPHCMADCPPDAIHRALGGEVYIDDSCIGCGNCERNCPYGVIQLAYPAAKKPGLLQWLLFGAGQGPGASPRTDDPDAIKTAVKCDMCKDIPGGAACVRAC
;
A
#
# COMPACT_ATOMS: atom_id res chain seq x y z
N ASP A 1 8.55 19.98 -28.28
CA ASP A 1 7.37 20.52 -27.59
C ASP A 1 6.54 19.32 -27.10
N CYS A 2 6.24 19.29 -25.80
CA CYS A 2 5.40 18.27 -25.21
C CYS A 2 4.02 18.87 -24.92
N VAL A 3 2.97 18.23 -25.41
CA VAL A 3 1.58 18.63 -25.10
C VAL A 3 1.05 17.64 -24.07
N LEU A 4 0.72 18.13 -22.88
CA LEU A 4 0.08 17.36 -21.82
C LEU A 4 -1.43 17.61 -21.85
N LEU A 5 -2.20 16.52 -21.88
CA LEU A 5 -3.65 16.54 -21.74
C LEU A 5 -3.99 16.06 -20.32
N GLU A 6 -4.55 16.96 -19.52
CA GLU A 6 -5.11 16.58 -18.22
C GLU A 6 -6.55 16.09 -18.41
N SER A 7 -6.84 14.93 -17.87
CA SER A 7 -8.19 14.37 -17.89
C SER A 7 -8.60 13.96 -16.48
N PRO A 8 -9.80 14.34 -16.00
CA PRO A 8 -10.29 13.90 -14.71
C PRO A 8 -10.32 12.38 -14.62
N ARG A 9 -9.82 11.81 -13.49
CA ARG A 9 -9.77 10.36 -13.24
C ARG A 9 -11.09 9.66 -13.54
N ARG A 10 -12.22 10.25 -13.09
CA ARG A 10 -13.56 9.70 -13.31
C ARG A 10 -13.92 9.58 -14.78
N THR A 11 -13.50 10.53 -15.61
CA THR A 11 -13.73 10.52 -17.07
C THR A 11 -12.91 9.42 -17.72
N MET A 12 -11.64 9.25 -17.32
CA MET A 12 -10.77 8.20 -17.83
C MET A 12 -11.27 6.80 -17.43
N LEU A 13 -11.72 6.61 -16.21
CA LEU A 13 -12.33 5.34 -15.76
C LEU A 13 -13.58 5.00 -16.56
N LYS A 14 -14.47 5.99 -16.81
CA LYS A 14 -15.64 5.77 -17.66
C LYS A 14 -15.27 5.39 -19.09
N LEU A 15 -14.27 6.05 -19.67
CA LEU A 15 -13.80 5.78 -21.02
C LEU A 15 -13.20 4.36 -21.11
N SER A 16 -12.32 4.01 -20.18
CA SER A 16 -11.70 2.69 -20.09
C SER A 16 -12.78 1.59 -19.96
N ASN A 17 -13.73 1.76 -19.04
CA ASN A 17 -14.80 0.77 -18.82
C ASN A 17 -15.83 0.68 -19.95
N SER A 18 -15.89 1.70 -20.84
CA SER A 18 -16.91 1.76 -21.92
C SER A 18 -16.33 1.37 -23.29
N VAL A 19 -15.02 1.43 -23.46
CA VAL A 19 -14.35 1.22 -24.76
C VAL A 19 -13.21 0.21 -24.59
N ALA A 20 -13.47 -1.05 -24.93
CA ALA A 20 -12.52 -2.14 -24.76
C ALA A 20 -11.16 -1.89 -25.42
N SER A 21 -11.13 -1.22 -26.59
CA SER A 21 -9.87 -0.89 -27.26
C SER A 21 -9.02 0.11 -26.45
N VAL A 22 -9.63 1.03 -25.74
CA VAL A 22 -8.93 1.98 -24.84
C VAL A 22 -8.36 1.25 -23.64
N GLU A 23 -9.14 0.36 -23.02
CA GLU A 23 -8.68 -0.49 -21.94
C GLU A 23 -7.45 -1.32 -22.35
N GLN A 24 -7.53 -2.01 -23.49
CA GLN A 24 -6.44 -2.82 -24.02
C GLN A 24 -5.19 -1.99 -24.29
N THR A 25 -5.33 -0.83 -24.95
CA THR A 25 -4.19 0.04 -25.25
C THR A 25 -3.52 0.56 -23.98
N LEU A 26 -4.30 0.95 -22.98
CA LEU A 26 -3.76 1.42 -21.69
C LEU A 26 -3.09 0.27 -20.92
N ALA A 27 -3.69 -0.91 -20.90
CA ALA A 27 -3.10 -2.09 -20.26
C ALA A 27 -1.78 -2.49 -20.91
N GLN A 28 -1.72 -2.50 -22.26
CA GLN A 28 -0.52 -2.81 -23.01
C GLN A 28 0.59 -1.78 -22.74
N ALA A 29 0.28 -0.48 -22.80
CA ALA A 29 1.23 0.59 -22.51
C ALA A 29 1.72 0.55 -21.05
N ALA A 30 0.86 0.17 -20.10
CA ALA A 30 1.24 -0.01 -18.70
C ALA A 30 2.19 -1.21 -18.54
N THR A 31 1.89 -2.35 -19.19
CA THR A 31 2.73 -3.56 -19.18
C THR A 31 4.11 -3.27 -19.78
N GLU A 32 4.16 -2.62 -20.94
CA GLU A 32 5.39 -2.20 -21.58
C GLU A 32 6.26 -1.34 -20.67
N ARG A 33 5.66 -0.30 -20.09
CA ARG A 33 6.35 0.60 -19.18
C ARG A 33 6.91 -0.14 -17.97
N GLN A 34 6.17 -1.08 -17.41
CA GLN A 34 6.62 -1.83 -16.23
C GLN A 34 7.75 -2.79 -16.55
N ILE A 35 7.68 -3.50 -17.67
CA ILE A 35 8.78 -4.37 -18.12
C ILE A 35 10.05 -3.56 -18.34
N LEU A 36 9.97 -2.41 -19.03
CA LEU A 36 11.10 -1.52 -19.24
C LEU A 36 11.64 -0.92 -17.94
N THR A 37 10.77 -0.61 -16.99
CA THR A 37 11.20 0.02 -15.73
C THR A 37 11.85 -0.97 -14.77
N TYR A 38 11.32 -2.18 -14.65
CA TYR A 38 11.64 -3.09 -13.55
C TYR A 38 12.32 -4.39 -13.97
N LEU A 39 12.13 -4.81 -15.21
CA LEU A 39 12.65 -6.10 -15.67
C LEU A 39 13.82 -5.94 -16.65
N ALA A 40 13.65 -5.14 -17.70
CA ALA A 40 14.60 -5.05 -18.80
C ALA A 40 14.74 -3.62 -19.35
N PRO A 41 15.44 -2.73 -18.61
CA PRO A 41 15.49 -1.29 -18.93
C PRO A 41 16.22 -0.95 -20.23
N ASN A 42 17.00 -1.88 -20.77
CA ASN A 42 17.80 -1.66 -21.97
C ASN A 42 17.14 -2.16 -23.27
N LEU A 43 15.98 -2.85 -23.18
CA LEU A 43 15.28 -3.31 -24.35
C LEU A 43 14.70 -2.15 -25.17
N THR A 44 14.83 -2.24 -26.48
CA THR A 44 14.16 -1.34 -27.40
C THR A 44 12.68 -1.71 -27.54
N HIS A 45 11.85 -0.75 -27.98
CA HIS A 45 10.42 -0.99 -28.22
C HIS A 45 10.17 -2.16 -29.20
N GLU A 46 11.01 -2.29 -30.24
CA GLU A 46 10.89 -3.38 -31.22
C GLU A 46 11.19 -4.76 -30.60
N GLN A 47 12.17 -4.85 -29.72
CA GLN A 47 12.52 -6.08 -28.99
C GLN A 47 11.46 -6.47 -27.96
N LEU A 48 10.76 -5.48 -27.42
CA LEU A 48 9.77 -5.68 -26.36
C LEU A 48 8.42 -6.18 -26.90
N GLN A 49 8.04 -5.85 -28.15
CA GLN A 49 6.74 -6.24 -28.71
C GLN A 49 6.48 -7.76 -28.66
N PRO A 50 7.40 -8.65 -29.13
CA PRO A 50 7.17 -10.08 -29.06
C PRO A 50 7.15 -10.64 -27.63
N VAL A 51 7.74 -9.93 -26.68
CA VAL A 51 7.68 -10.26 -25.24
C VAL A 51 6.30 -9.93 -24.68
N ILE A 52 5.78 -8.73 -24.96
CA ILE A 52 4.46 -8.28 -24.50
C ILE A 52 3.34 -9.20 -25.01
N GLU A 53 3.42 -9.63 -26.26
CA GLU A 53 2.42 -10.54 -26.86
C GLU A 53 2.32 -11.89 -26.12
N LYS A 54 3.35 -12.28 -25.39
CA LYS A 54 3.42 -13.52 -24.61
C LYS A 54 3.23 -13.31 -23.12
N THR A 55 2.92 -12.10 -22.69
CA THR A 55 2.62 -11.82 -21.29
C THR A 55 1.14 -12.02 -20.99
N GLU A 56 0.85 -12.43 -19.76
CA GLU A 56 -0.50 -12.56 -19.23
C GLU A 56 -0.61 -11.78 -17.93
N ILE A 57 -1.71 -11.05 -17.74
CA ILE A 57 -2.03 -10.46 -16.45
C ILE A 57 -2.77 -11.50 -15.62
N ARG A 58 -2.20 -11.85 -14.46
CA ARG A 58 -2.77 -12.80 -13.51
C ARG A 58 -3.07 -12.09 -12.19
N ALA A 59 -4.33 -12.18 -11.75
CA ALA A 59 -4.80 -11.58 -10.51
C ALA A 59 -4.95 -12.64 -9.42
N PHE A 60 -4.47 -12.32 -8.22
CA PHE A 60 -4.51 -13.20 -7.05
C PHE A 60 -5.18 -12.50 -5.88
N LYS A 61 -6.05 -13.23 -5.18
CA LYS A 61 -6.67 -12.75 -3.95
C LYS A 61 -5.69 -12.88 -2.77
N LYS A 62 -5.89 -12.07 -1.73
CA LYS A 62 -5.14 -12.23 -0.46
C LYS A 62 -5.13 -13.69 -0.01
N GLY A 63 -3.95 -14.22 0.30
CA GLY A 63 -3.72 -15.58 0.75
C GLY A 63 -3.65 -16.64 -0.37
N GLN A 64 -3.92 -16.28 -1.63
CA GLN A 64 -3.84 -17.21 -2.76
C GLN A 64 -2.39 -17.47 -3.13
N GLU A 65 -2.06 -18.74 -3.37
CA GLU A 65 -0.74 -19.14 -3.86
C GLU A 65 -0.57 -18.82 -5.34
N LEU A 66 0.62 -18.34 -5.70
CA LEU A 66 1.05 -18.17 -7.07
C LEU A 66 1.72 -19.46 -7.57
N PHE A 67 2.55 -20.05 -6.72
CA PHE A 67 3.17 -21.36 -6.89
C PHE A 67 3.74 -21.85 -5.57
N SER A 68 4.01 -23.16 -5.46
CA SER A 68 4.51 -23.80 -4.24
C SER A 68 5.98 -24.23 -4.39
N GLU A 69 6.66 -24.37 -3.26
CA GLU A 69 8.01 -24.96 -3.18
C GLU A 69 8.00 -26.36 -3.81
N GLY A 70 8.95 -26.63 -4.71
CA GLY A 70 9.06 -27.90 -5.40
C GLY A 70 8.34 -27.95 -6.75
N ASP A 71 7.48 -26.99 -7.09
CA ASP A 71 6.83 -26.92 -8.40
C ASP A 71 7.84 -26.71 -9.55
N ALA A 72 7.47 -27.10 -10.74
CA ALA A 72 8.27 -26.79 -11.93
C ALA A 72 8.23 -25.30 -12.26
N GLY A 73 9.36 -24.72 -12.65
CA GLY A 73 9.46 -23.33 -13.06
C GLY A 73 8.84 -23.12 -14.45
N ASP A 74 7.63 -22.60 -14.53
CA ASP A 74 6.86 -22.35 -15.74
C ASP A 74 7.05 -20.92 -16.31
N GLY A 75 7.33 -19.95 -15.46
CA GLY A 75 7.46 -18.55 -15.85
C GLY A 75 7.91 -17.65 -14.71
N LEU A 76 8.08 -16.37 -15.05
CA LEU A 76 8.43 -15.29 -14.16
C LEU A 76 7.19 -14.44 -13.91
N TYR A 77 7.05 -13.91 -12.70
CA TYR A 77 5.98 -13.01 -12.31
C TYR A 77 6.55 -11.64 -11.92
N LEU A 78 6.26 -10.59 -12.67
CA LEU A 78 6.51 -9.20 -12.30
C LEU A 78 5.30 -8.69 -11.52
N ILE A 79 5.48 -8.27 -10.28
CA ILE A 79 4.39 -7.76 -9.44
C ILE A 79 4.01 -6.37 -9.91
N GLN A 80 2.83 -6.24 -10.52
CA GLN A 80 2.32 -4.99 -11.05
C GLN A 80 1.67 -4.15 -9.94
N LYS A 81 0.93 -4.83 -9.05
CA LYS A 81 0.19 -4.22 -7.95
C LYS A 81 0.10 -5.19 -6.79
N GLY A 82 0.11 -4.66 -5.56
CA GLY A 82 0.07 -5.48 -4.36
C GLY A 82 1.43 -6.03 -3.98
N SER A 83 1.44 -7.23 -3.39
CA SER A 83 2.65 -7.80 -2.82
C SER A 83 2.50 -9.26 -2.47
N VAL A 84 3.61 -9.96 -2.31
CA VAL A 84 3.65 -11.37 -1.99
C VAL A 84 4.58 -11.65 -0.82
N THR A 85 4.31 -12.75 -0.11
CA THR A 85 5.24 -13.38 0.83
C THR A 85 5.98 -14.51 0.14
N VAL A 86 7.27 -14.65 0.49
CA VAL A 86 8.13 -15.76 0.11
C VAL A 86 8.31 -16.62 1.34
N SER A 87 7.90 -17.87 1.31
CA SER A 87 8.01 -18.79 2.44
C SER A 87 8.62 -20.13 2.04
N ARG A 88 9.23 -20.81 3.00
CA ARG A 88 9.76 -22.19 2.86
C ARG A 88 9.30 -23.06 4.02
N ASN A 89 9.21 -24.35 3.75
CA ASN A 89 8.98 -25.32 4.81
C ASN A 89 10.32 -25.67 5.49
N VAL A 90 10.48 -25.27 6.75
CA VAL A 90 11.65 -25.55 7.57
C VAL A 90 11.22 -26.40 8.77
N GLY A 91 11.63 -27.66 8.79
CA GLY A 91 11.27 -28.57 9.90
C GLY A 91 9.80 -28.91 10.03
N GLY A 92 8.98 -28.71 9.00
CA GLY A 92 7.53 -28.97 8.99
C GLY A 92 6.68 -27.71 9.28
N GLU A 93 7.30 -26.58 9.54
CA GLU A 93 6.65 -25.28 9.72
C GLU A 93 6.93 -24.36 8.52
N GLU A 94 5.91 -23.61 8.10
CA GLU A 94 6.05 -22.60 7.04
C GLU A 94 6.69 -21.35 7.65
N LEU A 95 7.91 -21.02 7.21
CA LEU A 95 8.65 -19.84 7.63
C LEU A 95 8.63 -18.79 6.53
N VAL A 96 8.18 -17.58 6.83
CA VAL A 96 8.25 -16.44 5.93
C VAL A 96 9.69 -15.91 5.89
N LEU A 97 10.31 -15.96 4.73
CA LEU A 97 11.68 -15.53 4.49
C LEU A 97 11.76 -14.06 4.09
N SER A 98 10.84 -13.62 3.24
CA SER A 98 10.84 -12.25 2.74
C SER A 98 9.46 -11.81 2.24
N TYR A 99 9.38 -10.53 1.99
CA TYR A 99 8.23 -9.84 1.44
C TYR A 99 8.65 -9.11 0.16
N VAL A 100 7.87 -9.27 -0.90
CA VAL A 100 8.18 -8.67 -2.21
C VAL A 100 7.00 -7.81 -2.66
N ALA A 101 7.24 -6.51 -2.81
CA ALA A 101 6.24 -5.52 -3.23
C ALA A 101 6.22 -5.32 -4.75
N ALA A 102 5.22 -4.55 -5.22
CA ALA A 102 5.11 -4.11 -6.61
C ALA A 102 6.41 -3.48 -7.14
N GLY A 103 6.67 -3.62 -8.43
CA GLY A 103 7.93 -3.22 -9.07
C GLY A 103 9.08 -4.23 -8.94
N ASN A 104 8.84 -5.36 -8.29
CA ASN A 104 9.79 -6.47 -8.20
C ASN A 104 9.24 -7.70 -8.91
N TYR A 105 10.13 -8.66 -9.18
CA TYR A 105 9.79 -9.92 -9.82
C TYR A 105 10.14 -11.12 -8.94
N ILE A 106 9.49 -12.25 -9.20
CA ILE A 106 9.65 -13.51 -8.50
C ILE A 106 9.60 -14.67 -9.47
N GLY A 107 10.17 -15.81 -9.08
CA GLY A 107 10.17 -17.04 -9.87
C GLY A 107 11.32 -17.20 -10.85
N GLU A 108 12.21 -16.20 -10.95
CA GLU A 108 13.40 -16.20 -11.80
C GLU A 108 14.40 -17.31 -11.44
N MET A 109 14.48 -17.66 -10.14
CA MET A 109 15.46 -18.60 -9.61
C MET A 109 15.35 -19.98 -10.25
N ALA A 110 14.12 -20.47 -10.44
CA ALA A 110 13.84 -21.74 -11.09
C ALA A 110 14.16 -21.74 -12.59
N LEU A 111 14.06 -20.56 -13.23
CA LEU A 111 14.29 -20.43 -14.67
C LEU A 111 15.76 -20.30 -15.04
N ILE A 112 16.55 -19.64 -14.20
CA ILE A 112 18.00 -19.43 -14.39
C ILE A 112 18.77 -20.71 -13.98
N GLY A 113 18.39 -21.32 -12.85
CA GLY A 113 19.04 -22.50 -12.30
C GLY A 113 18.56 -23.83 -12.87
N ASP A 114 17.55 -23.84 -13.74
CA ASP A 114 16.85 -25.03 -14.24
C ASP A 114 16.49 -26.01 -13.11
N ALA A 115 15.95 -25.47 -12.02
CA ALA A 115 15.63 -26.14 -10.79
C ALA A 115 14.14 -25.98 -10.44
N PRO A 116 13.58 -26.82 -9.56
CA PRO A 116 12.25 -26.58 -9.00
C PRO A 116 12.16 -25.25 -8.27
N ARG A 117 10.94 -24.75 -8.07
CA ARG A 117 10.67 -23.59 -7.23
C ARG A 117 11.26 -23.79 -5.84
N ASN A 118 12.07 -22.88 -5.37
CA ASN A 118 12.80 -23.01 -4.09
C ASN A 118 12.04 -22.42 -2.90
N ALA A 119 10.86 -21.88 -3.12
CA ALA A 119 9.99 -21.29 -2.11
C ALA A 119 8.54 -21.30 -2.58
N THR A 120 7.62 -21.24 -1.63
CA THR A 120 6.20 -20.97 -1.86
C THR A 120 5.96 -19.49 -1.90
N ILE A 121 5.21 -19.03 -2.91
CA ILE A 121 4.83 -17.63 -3.05
C ILE A 121 3.32 -17.48 -2.87
N ARG A 122 2.94 -16.60 -1.95
CA ARG A 122 1.54 -16.35 -1.60
C ARG A 122 1.23 -14.85 -1.66
N ALA A 123 0.11 -14.48 -2.24
CA ALA A 123 -0.34 -13.10 -2.27
C ALA A 123 -0.61 -12.58 -0.85
N ALA A 124 0.16 -11.61 -0.38
CA ALA A 124 -0.02 -11.00 0.94
C ALA A 124 -1.28 -10.12 0.99
N VAL A 125 -1.62 -9.52 -0.14
CA VAL A 125 -2.81 -8.70 -0.40
C VAL A 125 -3.37 -9.05 -1.78
N ALA A 126 -4.43 -8.39 -2.25
CA ALA A 126 -4.88 -8.53 -3.63
C ALA A 126 -3.77 -8.09 -4.58
N THR A 127 -3.26 -9.00 -5.39
CA THR A 127 -2.04 -8.82 -6.16
C THR A 127 -2.29 -9.09 -7.65
N ASP A 128 -1.90 -8.14 -8.49
CA ASP A 128 -1.90 -8.29 -9.93
C ASP A 128 -0.46 -8.46 -10.41
N THR A 129 -0.22 -9.44 -11.28
CA THR A 129 1.12 -9.74 -11.81
C THR A 129 1.11 -9.79 -13.33
N ILE A 130 2.23 -9.44 -13.93
CA ILE A 130 2.53 -9.73 -15.31
C ILE A 130 3.32 -11.04 -15.32
N TRP A 131 2.70 -12.09 -15.84
CA TRP A 131 3.36 -13.37 -16.01
C TRP A 131 4.02 -13.45 -17.38
N LEU A 132 5.27 -13.88 -17.42
CA LEU A 132 6.07 -14.11 -18.62
C LEU A 132 6.53 -15.56 -18.63
N ASP A 133 6.26 -16.28 -19.71
CA ASP A 133 6.66 -17.68 -19.84
C ASP A 133 8.19 -17.87 -19.80
N GLY A 134 8.63 -19.00 -19.24
CA GLY A 134 10.03 -19.27 -19.01
C GLY A 134 10.89 -19.34 -20.28
N ALA A 135 10.32 -19.75 -21.41
CA ALA A 135 11.06 -19.83 -22.68
C ALA A 135 11.36 -18.43 -23.22
N THR A 136 10.38 -17.54 -23.19
CA THR A 136 10.55 -16.13 -23.61
C THR A 136 11.54 -15.43 -22.69
N PHE A 137 11.45 -15.64 -21.37
CA PHE A 137 12.40 -15.06 -20.42
C PHE A 137 13.84 -15.53 -20.68
N ARG A 138 14.07 -16.83 -20.90
CA ARG A 138 15.41 -17.34 -21.23
C ARG A 138 15.93 -16.75 -22.54
N SER A 139 15.09 -16.64 -23.59
CA SER A 139 15.47 -16.00 -24.86
C SER A 139 15.94 -14.55 -24.65
N MET A 140 15.23 -13.78 -23.79
CA MET A 140 15.66 -12.42 -23.44
C MET A 140 17.04 -12.39 -22.78
N LEU A 141 17.31 -13.32 -21.87
CA LEU A 141 18.62 -13.40 -21.19
C LEU A 141 19.74 -13.83 -22.14
N ASP A 142 19.45 -14.68 -23.12
CA ASP A 142 20.45 -15.13 -24.11
C ASP A 142 20.76 -14.02 -25.12
N GLU A 143 19.82 -13.12 -25.40
CA GLU A 143 20.02 -11.98 -26.31
C GLU A 143 20.71 -10.78 -25.63
N ASP A 144 20.60 -10.63 -24.30
CA ASP A 144 21.22 -9.55 -23.53
C ASP A 144 22.11 -10.09 -22.39
N PRO A 145 23.42 -10.25 -22.61
CA PRO A 145 24.35 -10.72 -21.58
C PRO A 145 24.44 -9.81 -20.35
N VAL A 146 24.18 -8.51 -20.48
CA VAL A 146 24.21 -7.56 -19.37
C VAL A 146 22.99 -7.81 -18.48
N LEU A 147 21.84 -7.98 -19.08
CA LEU A 147 20.61 -8.35 -18.38
C LEU A 147 20.80 -9.68 -17.63
N LYS A 148 21.36 -10.68 -18.28
CA LYS A 148 21.67 -11.99 -17.68
C LYS A 148 22.54 -11.86 -16.43
N GLN A 149 23.63 -11.11 -16.52
CA GLN A 149 24.52 -10.87 -15.38
C GLN A 149 23.79 -10.19 -14.21
N GLN A 150 22.95 -9.19 -14.48
CA GLN A 150 22.17 -8.51 -13.44
C GLN A 150 21.21 -9.47 -12.72
N PHE A 151 20.58 -10.38 -13.46
CA PHE A 151 19.72 -11.40 -12.86
C PHE A 151 20.50 -12.42 -12.02
N GLU A 152 21.68 -12.86 -12.50
CA GLU A 152 22.54 -13.78 -11.75
C GLU A 152 23.07 -13.17 -10.46
N GLU A 153 23.49 -11.89 -10.47
CA GLU A 153 23.92 -11.17 -9.29
C GLU A 153 22.78 -11.03 -8.27
N ARG A 154 21.57 -10.70 -8.73
CA ARG A 154 20.40 -10.57 -7.86
C ARG A 154 19.93 -11.92 -7.31
N LEU A 155 20.06 -12.99 -8.08
CA LEU A 155 19.82 -14.35 -7.64
C LEU A 155 20.72 -14.72 -6.45
N MET A 156 22.03 -14.44 -6.57
CA MET A 156 22.99 -14.72 -5.50
C MET A 156 22.68 -13.92 -4.23
N SER A 157 22.36 -12.63 -4.35
CA SER A 157 21.96 -11.81 -3.19
C SER A 157 20.74 -12.39 -2.49
N ARG A 158 19.69 -12.72 -3.24
CA ARG A 158 18.46 -13.29 -2.67
C ARG A 158 18.66 -14.67 -2.01
N LEU A 159 19.55 -15.50 -2.56
CA LEU A 159 19.88 -16.79 -1.94
C LEU A 159 20.51 -16.58 -0.57
N VAL A 160 21.47 -15.69 -0.45
CA VAL A 160 22.14 -15.36 0.83
C VAL A 160 21.12 -14.77 1.82
N GLU A 161 20.33 -13.79 1.40
CA GLU A 161 19.30 -13.16 2.25
C GLU A 161 18.27 -14.19 2.78
N ASN A 162 17.82 -15.10 1.92
CA ASN A 162 16.87 -16.13 2.29
C ASN A 162 17.47 -17.17 3.28
N GLU A 163 18.76 -17.50 3.13
CA GLU A 163 19.43 -18.41 4.06
C GLU A 163 19.70 -17.75 5.43
N GLU A 164 20.07 -16.46 5.42
CA GLU A 164 20.22 -15.70 6.65
C GLU A 164 18.89 -15.57 7.41
N MET A 165 17.78 -15.31 6.69
CA MET A 165 16.46 -15.25 7.29
C MET A 165 15.99 -16.60 7.81
N ALA A 166 16.25 -17.69 7.08
CA ALA A 166 15.92 -19.04 7.52
C ALA A 166 16.68 -19.46 8.80
N ALA A 167 17.85 -18.88 9.03
CA ALA A 167 18.61 -19.06 10.25
C ALA A 167 18.08 -18.25 11.44
N GLN A 168 17.15 -17.31 11.23
CA GLN A 168 16.57 -16.42 12.24
C GLN A 168 15.01 -16.47 12.21
N PRO A 169 14.39 -17.54 12.70
CA PRO A 169 12.92 -17.71 12.63
C PRO A 169 12.13 -16.58 13.27
N ASP A 170 12.63 -15.95 14.34
CA ASP A 170 11.97 -14.84 15.02
C ASP A 170 11.86 -13.61 14.11
N ALA A 171 12.82 -13.36 13.24
CA ALA A 171 12.76 -12.29 12.27
C ALA A 171 11.66 -12.54 11.21
N GLY A 172 11.49 -13.78 10.76
CA GLY A 172 10.40 -14.20 9.87
C GLY A 172 9.02 -13.92 10.47
N ASN A 173 8.83 -14.21 11.76
CA ASN A 173 7.58 -13.95 12.48
C ASN A 173 7.26 -12.45 12.56
N VAL A 174 8.26 -11.58 12.76
CA VAL A 174 8.07 -10.13 12.72
C VAL A 174 7.65 -9.67 11.32
N VAL A 175 8.29 -10.16 10.28
CA VAL A 175 7.94 -9.83 8.89
C VAL A 175 6.51 -10.26 8.58
N GLN A 176 6.14 -11.47 8.94
CA GLN A 176 4.77 -11.97 8.76
C GLN A 176 3.76 -11.07 9.47
N PHE A 177 4.00 -10.76 10.75
CA PHE A 177 3.14 -9.85 11.52
C PHE A 177 2.94 -8.50 10.82
N LEU A 178 4.03 -7.85 10.39
CA LEU A 178 3.96 -6.56 9.71
C LEU A 178 3.22 -6.63 8.37
N VAL A 179 3.42 -7.71 7.61
CA VAL A 179 2.69 -7.96 6.35
C VAL A 179 1.20 -8.10 6.58
N GLU A 180 0.79 -8.85 7.61
CA GLU A 180 -0.62 -8.98 8.00
C GLU A 180 -1.24 -7.64 8.39
N GLN A 181 -0.43 -6.73 8.95
CA GLN A 181 -0.84 -5.37 9.30
C GLN A 181 -0.80 -4.38 8.12
N GLY A 182 -0.47 -4.83 6.94
CA GLY A 182 -0.53 -4.05 5.69
C GLY A 182 0.71 -3.21 5.40
N ILE A 183 1.88 -3.54 5.98
CA ILE A 183 3.12 -2.81 5.70
C ILE A 183 3.45 -2.82 4.20
N GLY A 184 3.06 -3.86 3.50
CA GLY A 184 3.34 -4.01 2.10
C GLY A 184 2.47 -3.20 1.14
N GLU A 185 1.39 -2.63 1.63
CA GLU A 185 0.59 -1.66 0.88
C GLU A 185 0.79 -0.24 1.40
N ALA A 186 1.43 -0.11 2.57
CA ALA A 186 1.60 1.16 3.24
C ALA A 186 2.73 1.97 2.62
N SER A 187 2.45 3.19 2.16
CA SER A 187 3.52 4.18 1.96
C SER A 187 4.03 4.71 3.30
N ASP A 188 3.15 4.76 4.31
CA ASP A 188 3.47 5.24 5.65
C ASP A 188 2.67 4.49 6.70
N MET A 189 3.34 4.06 7.76
CA MET A 189 2.73 3.29 8.85
C MET A 189 3.26 3.76 10.19
N LEU A 190 2.35 4.00 11.14
CA LEU A 190 2.73 4.32 12.51
C LEU A 190 2.98 3.02 13.29
N LEU A 191 4.12 2.97 13.96
CA LEU A 191 4.49 1.91 14.89
C LEU A 191 4.80 2.51 16.25
N ILE A 192 4.48 1.79 17.32
CA ILE A 192 4.78 2.16 18.70
C ILE A 192 5.63 1.06 19.31
N ASP A 193 6.76 1.43 19.91
CA ASP A 193 7.53 0.52 20.73
C ASP A 193 6.99 0.53 22.16
N GLU A 194 6.30 -0.54 22.54
CA GLU A 194 5.69 -0.69 23.88
C GLU A 194 6.74 -0.77 25.00
N ALA A 195 8.00 -1.09 24.70
CA ALA A 195 9.07 -1.04 25.68
C ALA A 195 9.43 0.41 26.07
N LEU A 196 9.18 1.36 25.18
CA LEU A 196 9.44 2.79 25.39
C LEU A 196 8.17 3.57 25.73
N CYS A 197 7.00 3.05 25.38
CA CYS A 197 5.72 3.70 25.55
C CYS A 197 5.31 3.71 27.03
N VAL A 198 5.09 4.92 27.58
CA VAL A 198 4.66 5.10 28.98
C VAL A 198 3.13 5.26 29.12
N GLY A 199 2.37 5.12 28.06
CA GLY A 199 0.89 5.19 28.08
C GLY A 199 0.34 6.58 28.42
N CYS A 200 1.04 7.66 28.08
CA CYS A 200 0.65 9.03 28.46
C CYS A 200 -0.44 9.65 27.56
N ASP A 201 -0.80 9.03 26.43
CA ASP A 201 -1.77 9.47 25.42
C ASP A 201 -1.47 10.83 24.77
N ASN A 202 -0.27 11.36 24.93
CA ASN A 202 0.11 12.63 24.32
C ASN A 202 0.01 12.59 22.79
N CYS A 203 0.26 11.44 22.17
CA CYS A 203 0.11 11.25 20.72
C CYS A 203 -1.34 11.44 20.26
N GLU A 204 -2.32 10.88 20.96
CA GLU A 204 -3.75 11.07 20.67
C GLU A 204 -4.22 12.49 20.94
N LYS A 205 -3.80 13.08 22.07
CA LYS A 205 -4.11 14.46 22.44
C LYS A 205 -3.58 15.44 21.40
N ALA A 206 -2.31 15.31 21.01
CA ALA A 206 -1.70 16.15 19.97
C ALA A 206 -2.39 15.96 18.61
N CYS A 207 -2.77 14.74 18.26
CA CYS A 207 -3.56 14.47 17.06
C CYS A 207 -4.92 15.17 17.11
N ALA A 208 -5.64 15.07 18.24
CA ALA A 208 -6.94 15.70 18.41
C ALA A 208 -6.85 17.24 18.38
N GLU A 209 -5.87 17.82 19.06
CA GLU A 209 -5.64 19.27 19.06
C GLU A 209 -5.37 19.82 17.66
N THR A 210 -4.58 19.07 16.88
CA THR A 210 -4.25 19.42 15.49
C THR A 210 -5.46 19.30 14.55
N HIS A 211 -6.40 18.41 14.87
CA HIS A 211 -7.52 18.05 14.01
C HIS A 211 -8.89 18.40 14.60
N ASN A 212 -9.02 19.61 15.12
CA ASN A 212 -10.28 20.16 15.63
C ASN A 212 -10.94 19.31 16.74
N GLY A 213 -10.16 18.66 17.59
CA GLY A 213 -10.64 17.87 18.72
C GLY A 213 -10.96 16.41 18.40
N ILE A 214 -10.69 15.94 17.18
CA ILE A 214 -10.93 14.55 16.76
C ILE A 214 -9.58 13.87 16.55
N SER A 215 -9.23 12.91 17.41
CA SER A 215 -8.06 12.06 17.18
C SER A 215 -8.30 11.17 15.95
N ARG A 216 -7.31 11.12 15.07
CA ARG A 216 -7.28 10.24 13.91
C ARG A 216 -6.37 9.03 14.15
N LEU A 217 -5.99 8.82 15.38
CA LEU A 217 -5.16 7.76 15.91
C LEU A 217 -5.85 7.17 17.14
N HIS A 218 -5.88 5.85 17.25
CA HIS A 218 -6.23 5.13 18.48
C HIS A 218 -5.04 4.28 18.90
N ARG A 219 -4.35 4.75 19.96
CA ARG A 219 -3.11 4.14 20.44
C ARG A 219 -3.33 2.75 21.03
N ASP A 220 -4.40 2.58 21.79
CA ASP A 220 -4.69 1.32 22.52
C ASP A 220 -5.35 0.25 21.67
N VAL A 221 -5.70 0.58 20.41
CA VAL A 221 -6.39 -0.33 19.49
C VAL A 221 -5.47 -0.76 18.38
N GLY A 222 -5.30 -2.07 18.25
CA GLY A 222 -4.48 -2.68 17.21
C GLY A 222 -3.69 -3.87 17.77
N PRO A 223 -3.06 -4.65 16.91
CA PRO A 223 -2.29 -5.81 17.31
C PRO A 223 -0.89 -5.42 17.78
N THR A 224 -0.32 -6.29 18.63
CA THR A 224 1.05 -6.18 19.14
C THR A 224 1.78 -7.50 18.91
N PHE A 225 3.02 -7.41 18.45
CA PHE A 225 3.93 -8.54 18.37
C PHE A 225 5.24 -8.18 19.09
N GLY A 226 5.56 -8.91 20.15
CA GLY A 226 6.67 -8.56 21.05
C GLY A 226 6.45 -7.17 21.67
N THR A 227 7.36 -6.24 21.40
CA THR A 227 7.24 -4.85 21.82
C THR A 227 6.67 -3.93 20.73
N MET A 228 6.45 -4.45 19.53
CA MET A 228 5.99 -3.66 18.40
C MET A 228 4.47 -3.63 18.35
N HIS A 229 3.88 -2.47 18.57
CA HIS A 229 2.44 -2.23 18.48
C HIS A 229 2.09 -1.45 17.21
N VAL A 230 1.05 -1.91 16.51
CA VAL A 230 0.52 -1.26 15.31
C VAL A 230 -0.82 -0.60 15.64
N PRO A 231 -0.84 0.69 15.99
CA PRO A 231 -2.06 1.37 16.39
C PRO A 231 -3.01 1.54 15.21
N THR A 232 -4.29 1.81 15.52
CA THR A 232 -5.27 2.14 14.49
C THR A 232 -4.98 3.53 13.92
N ALA A 233 -4.25 3.54 12.80
CA ALA A 233 -3.92 4.73 12.01
C ALA A 233 -3.92 4.40 10.53
N CYS A 234 -4.06 5.40 9.64
CA CYS A 234 -4.05 5.17 8.20
C CYS A 234 -2.69 4.63 7.74
N ARG A 235 -2.73 3.69 6.78
CA ARG A 235 -1.55 3.10 6.13
C ARG A 235 -1.09 3.88 4.89
N HIS A 236 -1.84 4.88 4.46
CA HIS A 236 -1.58 5.66 3.24
C HIS A 236 -1.29 4.79 2.03
N CYS A 237 -2.06 3.70 1.88
CA CYS A 237 -1.84 2.62 0.90
C CYS A 237 -1.47 3.15 -0.48
N GLU A 238 -0.53 2.50 -1.17
CA GLU A 238 -0.17 2.82 -2.56
C GLU A 238 -1.39 2.76 -3.50
N ASN A 239 -2.25 1.75 -3.29
CA ASN A 239 -3.51 1.59 -4.00
C ASN A 239 -4.68 1.74 -3.02
N PRO A 240 -5.11 2.97 -2.68
CA PRO A 240 -6.08 3.18 -1.62
C PRO A 240 -7.47 2.74 -2.04
N HIS A 241 -7.97 1.65 -1.44
CA HIS A 241 -9.32 1.13 -1.66
C HIS A 241 -10.40 2.17 -1.32
N CYS A 242 -10.15 3.02 -0.33
CA CYS A 242 -11.07 4.10 0.06
C CYS A 242 -11.27 5.15 -1.04
N MET A 243 -10.27 5.34 -1.92
CA MET A 243 -10.31 6.33 -3.01
C MET A 243 -11.10 5.80 -4.22
N ALA A 244 -11.11 4.48 -4.43
CA ALA A 244 -11.69 3.87 -5.62
C ALA A 244 -13.18 4.18 -5.79
N ASP A 245 -13.96 4.09 -4.70
CA ASP A 245 -15.41 4.20 -4.69
C ASP A 245 -15.92 5.48 -4.01
N CYS A 246 -15.14 6.56 -4.01
CA CYS A 246 -15.56 7.83 -3.47
C CYS A 246 -16.44 8.59 -4.49
N PRO A 247 -17.78 8.76 -4.25
CA PRO A 247 -18.65 9.36 -5.26
C PRO A 247 -18.33 10.82 -5.58
N PRO A 248 -18.01 11.69 -4.59
CA PRO A 248 -17.62 13.07 -4.86
C PRO A 248 -16.14 13.22 -5.26
N ASP A 249 -15.36 12.12 -5.30
CA ASP A 249 -13.90 12.12 -5.51
C ASP A 249 -13.13 12.96 -4.45
N ALA A 250 -13.61 12.90 -3.20
CA ALA A 250 -13.09 13.69 -2.08
C ALA A 250 -11.79 13.13 -1.46
N ILE A 251 -11.29 12.00 -1.95
CA ILE A 251 -10.09 11.36 -1.40
C ILE A 251 -8.96 11.47 -2.41
N HIS A 252 -7.87 12.10 -1.98
CA HIS A 252 -6.73 12.41 -2.84
C HIS A 252 -5.43 11.90 -2.25
N ARG A 253 -4.41 11.78 -3.10
CA ARG A 253 -3.02 11.55 -2.71
C ARG A 253 -2.22 12.83 -2.93
N ALA A 254 -1.51 13.29 -1.92
CA ALA A 254 -0.55 14.38 -2.04
C ALA A 254 0.78 13.91 -2.67
N LEU A 255 1.60 14.86 -3.07
CA LEU A 255 2.91 14.58 -3.67
C LEU A 255 3.87 13.82 -2.73
N GLY A 256 3.70 13.98 -1.43
CA GLY A 256 4.46 13.26 -0.40
C GLY A 256 4.00 11.83 -0.16
N GLY A 257 2.91 11.38 -0.83
CA GLY A 257 2.36 10.03 -0.67
C GLY A 257 1.16 9.97 0.26
N GLU A 258 0.88 11.01 1.04
CA GLU A 258 -0.21 11.05 2.00
C GLU A 258 -1.57 10.99 1.30
N VAL A 259 -2.41 10.07 1.74
CA VAL A 259 -3.81 10.02 1.32
C VAL A 259 -4.63 10.87 2.29
N TYR A 260 -5.42 11.79 1.81
CA TYR A 260 -6.25 12.70 2.63
C TYR A 260 -7.68 12.82 2.08
N ILE A 261 -8.57 13.37 2.89
CA ILE A 261 -9.97 13.62 2.55
C ILE A 261 -10.20 15.13 2.60
N ASP A 262 -10.78 15.69 1.55
CA ASP A 262 -11.08 17.11 1.45
C ASP A 262 -12.54 17.45 1.85
N ASP A 263 -12.88 18.74 1.81
CA ASP A 263 -14.17 19.28 2.25
C ASP A 263 -15.35 18.90 1.30
N SER A 264 -15.10 18.29 0.15
CA SER A 264 -16.15 17.79 -0.75
C SER A 264 -16.80 16.48 -0.26
N CYS A 265 -16.32 15.94 0.86
CA CYS A 265 -16.84 14.72 1.47
C CYS A 265 -18.30 14.86 1.89
N ILE A 266 -19.16 13.97 1.38
CA ILE A 266 -20.61 13.91 1.67
C ILE A 266 -20.96 12.91 2.78
N GLY A 267 -19.99 12.26 3.43
CA GLY A 267 -20.23 11.32 4.53
C GLY A 267 -20.96 10.03 4.15
N CYS A 268 -20.85 9.57 2.91
CA CYS A 268 -21.56 8.35 2.42
C CYS A 268 -21.08 7.03 3.04
N GLY A 269 -19.92 7.00 3.71
CA GLY A 269 -19.37 5.83 4.38
C GLY A 269 -18.75 4.75 3.46
N ASN A 270 -18.68 4.96 2.14
CA ASN A 270 -18.07 3.96 1.25
C ASN A 270 -16.61 3.69 1.61
N CYS A 271 -15.85 4.74 1.88
CA CYS A 271 -14.45 4.65 2.25
C CYS A 271 -14.22 3.89 3.58
N GLU A 272 -15.12 4.06 4.56
CA GLU A 272 -15.08 3.32 5.82
C GLU A 272 -15.27 1.83 5.60
N ARG A 273 -16.28 1.44 4.79
CA ARG A 273 -16.56 0.03 4.45
C ARG A 273 -15.47 -0.62 3.61
N ASN A 274 -14.82 0.16 2.75
CA ASN A 274 -13.78 -0.35 1.83
C ASN A 274 -12.39 -0.36 2.44
N CYS A 275 -12.19 0.22 3.64
CA CYS A 275 -10.89 0.21 4.29
C CYS A 275 -10.63 -1.17 4.93
N PRO A 276 -9.64 -1.95 4.45
CA PRO A 276 -9.36 -3.27 5.02
C PRO A 276 -8.79 -3.20 6.45
N TYR A 277 -8.34 -2.03 6.88
CA TYR A 277 -7.71 -1.80 8.19
C TYR A 277 -8.65 -1.11 9.21
N GLY A 278 -9.88 -0.77 8.81
CA GLY A 278 -10.87 -0.15 9.70
C GLY A 278 -10.46 1.21 10.28
N VAL A 279 -9.59 1.96 9.60
CA VAL A 279 -8.97 3.19 10.13
C VAL A 279 -9.72 4.47 9.77
N ILE A 280 -10.82 4.36 9.02
CA ILE A 280 -11.66 5.50 8.61
C ILE A 280 -12.89 5.53 9.50
N GLN A 281 -13.20 6.69 10.04
CA GLN A 281 -14.35 6.91 10.90
C GLN A 281 -15.26 7.98 10.30
N LEU A 282 -16.56 7.91 10.58
CA LEU A 282 -17.50 8.99 10.29
C LEU A 282 -17.68 9.83 11.55
N ALA A 283 -17.24 11.08 11.53
CA ALA A 283 -17.33 12.00 12.63
C ALA A 283 -18.06 13.28 12.24
N TYR A 284 -18.72 13.89 13.20
CA TYR A 284 -19.24 15.24 13.00
C TYR A 284 -18.07 16.25 13.04
N PRO A 285 -18.06 17.22 12.11
CA PRO A 285 -17.07 18.29 12.19
C PRO A 285 -17.19 19.01 13.52
N ALA A 286 -16.05 19.22 14.18
CA ALA A 286 -16.05 19.95 15.45
C ALA A 286 -16.55 21.38 15.20
N ALA A 287 -17.50 21.83 16.01
CA ALA A 287 -17.97 23.20 15.95
C ALA A 287 -16.79 24.16 16.16
N LYS A 288 -16.64 25.15 15.26
CA LYS A 288 -15.61 26.20 15.42
C LYS A 288 -15.79 26.84 16.77
N LYS A 289 -14.81 26.73 17.66
CA LYS A 289 -14.84 27.39 18.95
C LYS A 289 -14.80 28.90 18.70
N PRO A 290 -15.79 29.67 19.18
CA PRO A 290 -15.74 31.13 19.07
C PRO A 290 -14.52 31.65 19.82
N GLY A 291 -13.93 32.71 19.35
CA GLY A 291 -12.87 33.39 20.09
C GLY A 291 -13.38 33.84 21.48
N LEU A 292 -12.52 33.81 22.49
CA LEU A 292 -12.87 34.18 23.88
C LEU A 292 -13.66 35.51 23.96
N LEU A 293 -13.27 36.52 23.20
CA LEU A 293 -13.93 37.82 23.08
C LEU A 293 -15.32 37.71 22.46
N GLN A 294 -15.50 36.88 21.46
CA GLN A 294 -16.78 36.70 20.79
C GLN A 294 -17.78 35.97 21.68
N TRP A 295 -17.32 34.99 22.49
CA TRP A 295 -18.13 34.33 23.48
C TRP A 295 -18.51 35.29 24.64
N LEU A 296 -17.58 36.08 25.14
CA LEU A 296 -17.76 36.99 26.29
C LEU A 296 -18.64 38.18 25.94
N LEU A 297 -18.56 38.73 24.72
CA LEU A 297 -19.28 39.92 24.29
C LEU A 297 -20.64 39.63 23.66
N PHE A 298 -20.78 38.49 22.98
CA PHE A 298 -21.97 38.18 22.18
C PHE A 298 -22.66 36.87 22.58
N GLY A 299 -22.13 36.13 23.57
CA GLY A 299 -22.68 34.84 23.99
C GLY A 299 -22.72 33.79 22.87
N ALA A 300 -21.94 33.99 21.81
CA ALA A 300 -21.97 33.16 20.64
C ALA A 300 -21.20 31.85 20.85
N GLY A 301 -21.86 30.70 20.67
CA GLY A 301 -21.27 29.37 20.75
C GLY A 301 -21.11 28.81 22.15
N GLN A 302 -20.44 27.68 22.27
CA GLN A 302 -20.20 26.98 23.54
C GLN A 302 -19.03 27.62 24.30
N GLY A 303 -19.14 27.71 25.60
CA GLY A 303 -18.10 28.29 26.49
C GLY A 303 -16.78 27.49 26.45
N PRO A 304 -15.70 28.12 26.98
CA PRO A 304 -14.43 27.41 27.13
C PRO A 304 -14.61 26.16 28.01
N GLY A 305 -14.22 24.99 27.53
CA GLY A 305 -14.34 23.71 28.23
C GLY A 305 -15.61 22.89 27.93
N ALA A 306 -16.56 23.42 27.15
CA ALA A 306 -17.68 22.61 26.69
C ALA A 306 -17.25 21.59 25.64
N SER A 307 -17.76 20.37 25.74
CA SER A 307 -17.60 19.36 24.72
C SER A 307 -18.30 19.78 23.41
N PRO A 308 -17.74 19.50 22.24
CA PRO A 308 -18.43 19.77 20.97
C PRO A 308 -19.82 19.15 21.00
N ARG A 309 -20.85 19.92 20.66
CA ARG A 309 -22.22 19.38 20.56
C ARG A 309 -22.26 18.45 19.37
N THR A 310 -22.55 17.17 19.62
CA THR A 310 -22.80 16.15 18.61
C THR A 310 -24.25 16.18 18.08
N ASP A 311 -25.09 17.08 18.61
CA ASP A 311 -26.55 17.07 18.45
C ASP A 311 -27.05 18.16 17.49
N ASP A 312 -26.24 18.65 16.58
CA ASP A 312 -26.73 19.51 15.49
C ASP A 312 -27.48 18.63 14.48
N PRO A 313 -28.80 18.76 14.36
CA PRO A 313 -29.60 17.91 13.44
C PRO A 313 -29.24 18.12 11.96
N ASP A 314 -28.60 19.24 11.62
CA ASP A 314 -28.18 19.58 10.26
C ASP A 314 -26.71 19.26 9.99
N ALA A 315 -25.97 18.81 10.99
CA ALA A 315 -24.57 18.45 10.83
C ALA A 315 -24.41 17.17 10.02
N ILE A 316 -23.68 17.26 8.92
CA ILE A 316 -23.33 16.10 8.09
C ILE A 316 -22.07 15.47 8.67
N LYS A 317 -22.12 14.16 8.96
CA LYS A 317 -20.92 13.40 9.30
C LYS A 317 -20.00 13.37 8.09
N THR A 318 -18.72 13.62 8.30
CA THR A 318 -17.69 13.48 7.27
C THR A 318 -16.72 12.36 7.64
N ALA A 319 -16.10 11.76 6.64
CA ALA A 319 -15.09 10.75 6.87
C ALA A 319 -13.80 11.38 7.37
N VAL A 320 -13.24 10.85 8.45
CA VAL A 320 -11.97 11.28 9.05
C VAL A 320 -11.01 10.10 9.14
N LYS A 321 -9.73 10.36 8.88
CA LYS A 321 -8.63 9.43 9.02
C LYS A 321 -7.32 10.20 9.18
N CYS A 322 -6.25 9.54 9.60
CA CYS A 322 -4.92 10.14 9.59
C CYS A 322 -4.57 10.65 8.19
N ASP A 323 -4.06 11.87 8.09
CA ASP A 323 -3.58 12.54 6.88
C ASP A 323 -2.09 12.91 6.99
N MET A 324 -1.38 12.31 7.96
CA MET A 324 0.02 12.60 8.32
C MET A 324 0.28 14.06 8.69
N CYS A 325 -0.77 14.75 9.13
CA CYS A 325 -0.73 16.20 9.41
C CYS A 325 -0.28 17.00 8.17
N LYS A 326 -0.82 16.63 7.00
CA LYS A 326 -0.61 17.34 5.74
C LYS A 326 -0.79 18.86 5.96
N ASP A 327 0.08 19.65 5.36
CA ASP A 327 0.10 21.11 5.46
C ASP A 327 0.46 21.66 6.86
N ILE A 328 0.83 20.83 7.84
CA ILE A 328 1.24 21.26 9.17
C ILE A 328 2.77 21.27 9.26
N PRO A 329 3.38 22.43 9.52
CA PRO A 329 4.83 22.53 9.67
C PRO A 329 5.35 21.60 10.77
N GLY A 330 6.40 20.81 10.42
CA GLY A 330 7.06 19.89 11.35
C GLY A 330 6.51 18.47 11.34
N GLY A 331 5.56 18.13 10.44
CA GLY A 331 5.10 16.75 10.24
C GLY A 331 4.11 16.24 11.30
N ALA A 332 4.04 14.92 11.45
CA ALA A 332 3.05 14.25 12.27
C ALA A 332 3.06 14.70 13.76
N ALA A 333 1.98 15.30 14.21
CA ALA A 333 1.85 15.84 15.58
C ALA A 333 2.00 14.76 16.67
N CYS A 334 1.49 13.56 16.41
CA CYS A 334 1.62 12.42 17.32
C CYS A 334 3.08 12.00 17.55
N VAL A 335 3.89 12.00 16.49
CA VAL A 335 5.32 11.66 16.59
C VAL A 335 6.11 12.74 17.32
N ARG A 336 5.77 14.02 17.10
CA ARG A 336 6.42 15.14 17.81
C ARG A 336 6.08 15.23 19.28
N ALA A 337 4.92 14.71 19.66
CA ALA A 337 4.44 14.76 21.05
C ALA A 337 4.95 13.58 21.91
N CYS A 338 5.52 12.58 21.26
CA CYS A 338 6.15 11.43 21.90
C CYS A 338 7.63 11.71 22.16
#